data_8d88c3ad516ca9b0935243736af2540f
#
_entry.id   8d88c3ad516ca9b0935243736af2540f
#
_cell.length_a   1.000
_cell.length_b   1.000
_cell.length_c   1.000
_cell.angle_alpha   90.00
_cell.angle_beta   90.00
_cell.angle_gamma   90.00
#
_symmetry.space_group_name_H-M   'P 1'
#
loop_
_entity.id
_entity.type
_entity.pdbx_description
1 polymer ?
#
loop_
_entity_poly.entity_id
_entity_poly.type
_entity_poly.pdbx_seq_one_letter_code
_entity_poly.pdbx_strand_id
1 'polypeptide(L)'
;MSATATLFEREPEPMSDQSTIDVVVKRLALALDSLDAAVERRCEADRNEEGLANQLHALGVDRTRLAAALDGETARSRKLQAANREIAQRLDAAIASIRAVLDANEANENE
;
A
#
# COMPACT_ATOMS: atom_id res chain seq x y z
N MET A 1 -81.82 -9.20 37.64
CA MET A 1 -80.68 -9.79 38.28
C MET A 1 -79.87 -10.61 37.35
N SER A 2 -79.52 -10.07 36.22
CA SER A 2 -78.79 -10.77 35.23
C SER A 2 -77.75 -9.81 34.63
N ALA A 3 -77.01 -9.20 35.51
CA ALA A 3 -76.01 -8.23 35.06
C ALA A 3 -74.57 -8.80 35.06
N THR A 4 -74.44 -10.09 35.28
CA THR A 4 -73.11 -10.69 35.44
C THR A 4 -72.69 -11.56 34.29
N ALA A 5 -73.51 -11.75 33.26
CA ALA A 5 -73.16 -12.61 32.14
C ALA A 5 -72.46 -11.92 30.97
N THR A 6 -72.35 -10.61 30.97
CA THR A 6 -71.82 -9.85 29.83
C THR A 6 -70.37 -9.41 29.99
N LEU A 7 -69.75 -9.77 31.10
CA LEU A 7 -68.37 -9.37 31.37
C LEU A 7 -67.30 -10.38 30.93
N PHE A 8 -67.70 -11.53 30.41
CA PHE A 8 -66.82 -12.64 30.21
C PHE A 8 -66.56 -12.98 28.74
N GLU A 9 -67.21 -12.29 27.82
CA GLU A 9 -67.00 -12.48 26.42
C GLU A 9 -66.15 -11.33 25.85
N ARG A 10 -64.99 -11.17 26.39
CA ARG A 10 -64.01 -10.42 25.71
C ARG A 10 -63.19 -11.41 24.84
N GLU A 11 -63.73 -11.72 23.71
CA GLU A 11 -63.02 -12.40 22.71
C GLU A 11 -61.75 -11.54 22.41
N PRO A 12 -60.58 -12.16 22.25
CA PRO A 12 -59.42 -11.42 21.78
C PRO A 12 -59.82 -10.72 20.50
N GLU A 13 -59.89 -9.43 20.55
CA GLU A 13 -60.24 -8.62 19.38
C GLU A 13 -59.30 -8.95 18.23
N PRO A 14 -59.81 -9.23 17.04
CA PRO A 14 -58.93 -9.49 15.87
C PRO A 14 -58.02 -8.34 15.59
N MET A 15 -58.23 -7.15 16.11
CA MET A 15 -57.35 -6.00 16.05
C MET A 15 -56.09 -6.14 16.91
N SER A 16 -56.11 -6.92 17.98
CA SER A 16 -54.95 -7.20 18.83
C SER A 16 -53.95 -8.10 18.12
N ASP A 17 -54.40 -9.12 17.43
CA ASP A 17 -53.55 -10.01 16.63
C ASP A 17 -52.97 -9.30 15.43
N GLN A 18 -53.74 -8.47 14.77
CA GLN A 18 -53.30 -7.66 13.63
C GLN A 18 -52.27 -6.60 14.05
N SER A 19 -52.46 -5.98 15.20
CA SER A 19 -51.50 -5.05 15.79
C SER A 19 -50.19 -5.76 16.16
N THR A 20 -50.26 -6.98 16.67
CA THR A 20 -49.11 -7.81 16.99
C THR A 20 -48.35 -8.21 15.72
N ILE A 21 -49.08 -8.60 14.67
CA ILE A 21 -48.51 -8.91 13.36
C ILE A 21 -47.83 -7.68 12.78
N ASP A 22 -48.44 -6.51 12.84
CA ASP A 22 -47.85 -5.26 12.37
C ASP A 22 -46.55 -4.91 13.10
N VAL A 23 -46.51 -5.11 14.40
CA VAL A 23 -45.30 -4.90 15.22
C VAL A 23 -44.19 -5.88 14.81
N VAL A 24 -44.54 -7.14 14.63
CA VAL A 24 -43.58 -8.17 14.20
C VAL A 24 -43.07 -7.88 12.79
N VAL A 25 -43.92 -7.47 11.86
CA VAL A 25 -43.54 -7.09 10.50
C VAL A 25 -42.62 -5.89 10.52
N LYS A 26 -42.89 -4.87 11.32
CA LYS A 26 -42.00 -3.71 11.48
C LYS A 26 -40.65 -4.10 12.07
N ARG A 27 -40.63 -4.96 13.06
CA ARG A 27 -39.37 -5.47 13.63
C ARG A 27 -38.56 -6.25 12.60
N LEU A 28 -39.26 -7.09 11.81
CA LEU A 28 -38.60 -7.82 10.72
C LEU A 28 -38.02 -6.85 9.66
N ALA A 29 -38.81 -5.87 9.25
CA ALA A 29 -38.35 -4.86 8.30
C ALA A 29 -37.11 -4.10 8.80
N LEU A 30 -37.12 -3.67 10.06
CA LEU A 30 -35.95 -3.01 10.67
C LEU A 30 -34.76 -3.94 10.78
N ALA A 31 -34.95 -5.21 11.08
CA ALA A 31 -33.90 -6.20 11.14
C ALA A 31 -33.30 -6.44 9.74
N LEU A 32 -34.15 -6.49 8.71
CA LEU A 32 -33.68 -6.63 7.30
C LEU A 32 -32.91 -5.39 6.84
N ASP A 33 -33.39 -4.18 7.16
CA ASP A 33 -32.68 -2.95 6.86
C ASP A 33 -31.31 -2.90 7.54
N SER A 34 -31.25 -3.32 8.80
CA SER A 34 -30.01 -3.40 9.56
C SER A 34 -29.05 -4.43 8.98
N LEU A 35 -29.55 -5.57 8.52
CA LEU A 35 -28.77 -6.60 7.86
C LEU A 35 -28.24 -6.10 6.52
N ASP A 36 -29.08 -5.47 5.72
CA ASP A 36 -28.69 -4.90 4.43
C ASP A 36 -27.58 -3.87 4.60
N ALA A 37 -27.73 -2.95 5.53
CA ALA A 37 -26.68 -1.98 5.87
C ALA A 37 -25.39 -2.65 6.35
N ALA A 38 -25.49 -3.75 7.10
CA ALA A 38 -24.32 -4.51 7.56
C ALA A 38 -23.61 -5.22 6.37
N VAL A 39 -24.38 -5.78 5.45
CA VAL A 39 -23.86 -6.41 4.23
C VAL A 39 -23.14 -5.37 3.36
N GLU A 40 -23.76 -4.21 3.15
CA GLU A 40 -23.13 -3.13 2.38
C GLU A 40 -21.81 -2.69 3.00
N ARG A 41 -21.76 -2.46 4.31
CA ARG A 41 -20.51 -2.13 5.03
C ARG A 41 -19.47 -3.22 4.88
N ARG A 42 -19.89 -4.48 4.93
CA ARG A 42 -18.97 -5.61 4.75
C ARG A 42 -18.43 -5.67 3.33
N CYS A 43 -19.27 -5.51 2.33
CA CYS A 43 -18.84 -5.46 0.93
C CYS A 43 -17.87 -4.31 0.66
N GLU A 44 -18.13 -3.14 1.25
CA GLU A 44 -17.24 -1.98 1.13
C GLU A 44 -15.90 -2.24 1.83
N ALA A 45 -15.91 -2.83 3.02
CA ALA A 45 -14.70 -3.23 3.72
C ALA A 45 -13.88 -4.24 2.92
N ASP A 46 -14.52 -5.24 2.31
CA ASP A 46 -13.87 -6.24 1.49
C ASP A 46 -13.24 -5.62 0.23
N ARG A 47 -13.92 -4.67 -0.41
CA ARG A 47 -13.37 -3.93 -1.56
C ARG A 47 -12.15 -3.08 -1.15
N ASN A 48 -12.23 -2.43 0.00
CA ASN A 48 -11.11 -1.64 0.53
C ASN A 48 -9.92 -2.54 0.87
N GLU A 49 -10.15 -3.70 1.45
CA GLU A 49 -9.13 -4.69 1.75
C GLU A 49 -8.44 -5.21 0.48
N GLU A 50 -9.23 -5.54 -0.55
CA GLU A 50 -8.72 -5.94 -1.86
C GLU A 50 -7.90 -4.81 -2.51
N GLY A 51 -8.39 -3.57 -2.45
CA GLY A 51 -7.67 -2.39 -2.93
C GLY A 51 -6.34 -2.20 -2.22
N LEU A 52 -6.30 -2.36 -0.90
CA LEU A 52 -5.07 -2.29 -0.11
C LEU A 52 -4.10 -3.42 -0.45
N ALA A 53 -4.61 -4.65 -0.63
CA ALA A 53 -3.79 -5.79 -1.03
C ALA A 53 -3.13 -5.55 -2.40
N ASN A 54 -3.87 -4.99 -3.36
CA ASN A 54 -3.35 -4.63 -4.68
C ASN A 54 -2.29 -3.52 -4.58
N GLN A 55 -2.49 -2.52 -3.75
CA GLN A 55 -1.50 -1.47 -3.49
C GLN A 55 -0.23 -2.02 -2.85
N LEU A 56 -0.36 -2.90 -1.88
CA LEU A 56 0.79 -3.56 -1.25
C LEU A 56 1.58 -4.40 -2.26
N HIS A 57 0.89 -5.11 -3.13
CA HIS A 57 1.54 -5.87 -4.20
C HIS A 57 2.30 -4.96 -5.16
N ALA A 58 1.67 -3.87 -5.61
CA ALA A 58 2.30 -2.88 -6.49
C ALA A 58 3.53 -2.24 -5.84
N LEU A 59 3.43 -1.87 -4.56
CA LEU A 59 4.56 -1.34 -3.79
C LEU A 59 5.70 -2.37 -3.65
N GLY A 60 5.37 -3.65 -3.45
CA GLY A 60 6.35 -4.74 -3.42
C GLY A 60 7.11 -4.88 -4.74
N VAL A 61 6.39 -4.82 -5.87
CA VAL A 61 6.98 -4.84 -7.22
C VAL A 61 7.89 -3.62 -7.44
N ASP A 62 7.41 -2.43 -7.08
CA ASP A 62 8.21 -1.20 -7.20
C ASP A 62 9.45 -1.23 -6.33
N ARG A 63 9.35 -1.73 -5.11
CA ARG A 63 10.49 -1.90 -4.22
C ARG A 63 11.55 -2.82 -4.83
N THR A 64 11.14 -3.94 -5.40
CA THR A 64 12.06 -4.88 -6.06
C THR A 64 12.74 -4.23 -7.27
N ARG A 65 11.99 -3.50 -8.07
CA ARG A 65 12.52 -2.76 -9.22
C ARG A 65 13.52 -1.68 -8.81
N LEU A 66 13.18 -0.91 -7.78
CA LEU A 66 14.07 0.13 -7.26
C LEU A 66 15.35 -0.45 -6.66
N ALA A 67 15.25 -1.57 -5.94
CA ALA A 67 16.42 -2.28 -5.41
C ALA A 67 17.34 -2.74 -6.53
N ALA A 68 16.81 -3.33 -7.59
CA ALA A 68 17.60 -3.75 -8.77
C ALA A 68 18.25 -2.55 -9.49
N ALA A 69 17.51 -1.44 -9.64
CA ALA A 69 18.03 -0.22 -10.21
C ALA A 69 19.15 0.37 -9.36
N LEU A 70 19.00 0.39 -8.05
CA LEU A 70 20.03 0.87 -7.12
C LEU A 70 21.29 0.00 -7.19
N ASP A 71 21.13 -1.32 -7.23
CA ASP A 71 22.28 -2.24 -7.39
C ASP A 71 23.01 -2.00 -8.71
N GLY A 72 22.28 -1.81 -9.80
CA GLY A 72 22.80 -1.48 -11.10
C GLY A 72 23.60 -0.16 -11.12
N GLU A 73 23.04 0.90 -10.53
CA GLU A 73 23.70 2.19 -10.43
C GLU A 73 24.92 2.15 -9.49
N THR A 74 24.84 1.38 -8.41
CA THR A 74 25.98 1.16 -7.51
C THR A 74 27.13 0.46 -8.23
N ALA A 75 26.82 -0.58 -9.00
CA ALA A 75 27.81 -1.30 -9.81
C ALA A 75 28.44 -0.38 -10.86
N ARG A 76 27.62 0.45 -11.54
CA ARG A 76 28.09 1.44 -12.49
C ARG A 76 29.00 2.49 -11.84
N SER A 77 28.60 3.00 -10.71
CA SER A 77 29.42 3.96 -9.94
C SER A 77 30.77 3.39 -9.55
N ARG A 78 30.81 2.14 -9.11
CA ARG A 78 32.08 1.46 -8.79
C ARG A 78 33.00 1.31 -10.02
N LYS A 79 32.42 0.97 -11.17
CA LYS A 79 33.18 0.88 -12.42
C LYS A 79 33.75 2.24 -12.82
N LEU A 80 32.96 3.31 -12.73
CA LEU A 80 33.41 4.67 -13.01
C LEU A 80 34.51 5.10 -12.05
N GLN A 81 34.39 4.82 -10.76
CA GLN A 81 35.43 5.11 -9.76
C GLN A 81 36.72 4.36 -10.08
N ALA A 82 36.63 3.08 -10.45
CA ALA A 82 37.80 2.29 -10.85
C ALA A 82 38.46 2.86 -12.09
N ALA A 83 37.70 3.22 -13.13
CA ALA A 83 38.19 3.84 -14.32
C ALA A 83 38.84 5.20 -14.02
N ASN A 84 38.22 6.02 -13.17
CA ASN A 84 38.81 7.31 -12.77
C ASN A 84 40.14 7.15 -12.03
N ARG A 85 40.27 6.16 -11.16
CA ARG A 85 41.53 5.86 -10.46
C ARG A 85 42.61 5.44 -11.46
N GLU A 86 42.25 4.57 -12.41
CA GLU A 86 43.15 4.12 -13.45
C GLU A 86 43.66 5.29 -14.32
N ILE A 87 42.74 6.16 -14.74
CA ILE A 87 43.06 7.36 -15.51
C ILE A 87 43.98 8.28 -14.69
N ALA A 88 43.69 8.52 -13.42
CA ALA A 88 44.50 9.34 -12.53
C ALA A 88 45.92 8.77 -12.39
N GLN A 89 46.05 7.46 -12.21
CA GLN A 89 47.37 6.80 -12.16
C GLN A 89 48.14 6.92 -13.47
N ARG A 90 47.49 6.77 -14.61
CA ARG A 90 48.12 6.96 -15.93
C ARG A 90 48.56 8.40 -16.15
N LEU A 91 47.73 9.37 -15.72
CA LEU A 91 48.09 10.77 -15.79
C LEU A 91 49.29 11.10 -14.89
N ASP A 92 49.33 10.61 -13.69
CA ASP A 92 50.45 10.80 -12.77
C ASP A 92 51.73 10.19 -13.32
N ALA A 93 51.66 9.00 -13.90
CA ALA A 93 52.79 8.35 -14.54
C ALA A 93 53.28 9.14 -15.76
N ALA A 94 52.36 9.65 -16.60
CA ALA A 94 52.71 10.47 -17.76
C ALA A 94 53.37 11.80 -17.35
N ILE A 95 52.84 12.45 -16.32
CA ILE A 95 53.42 13.68 -15.75
C ILE A 95 54.81 13.40 -15.20
N ALA A 96 55.01 12.31 -14.48
CA ALA A 96 56.30 11.92 -13.93
C ALA A 96 57.31 11.65 -15.07
N SER A 97 56.88 10.99 -16.14
CA SER A 97 57.71 10.74 -17.30
C SER A 97 58.13 12.03 -18.02
N ILE A 98 57.19 12.97 -18.19
CA ILE A 98 57.49 14.27 -18.80
C ILE A 98 58.47 15.08 -17.95
N ARG A 99 58.25 15.11 -16.64
CA ARG A 99 59.21 15.79 -15.72
C ARG A 99 60.59 15.19 -15.77
N ALA A 100 60.70 13.85 -15.79
CA ALA A 100 61.99 13.17 -15.90
C ALA A 100 62.72 13.53 -17.21
N VAL A 101 62.03 13.64 -18.34
CA VAL A 101 62.60 14.04 -19.61
C VAL A 101 63.05 15.50 -19.59
N LEU A 102 62.25 16.39 -19.00
CA LEU A 102 62.58 17.80 -18.85
C LEU A 102 63.82 18.00 -17.98
N ASP A 103 63.84 17.33 -16.83
CA ASP A 103 64.95 17.37 -15.87
C ASP A 103 66.27 16.86 -16.54
N ALA A 104 66.15 15.79 -17.31
CA ALA A 104 67.32 15.25 -18.08
C ALA A 104 67.78 16.21 -19.15
N ASN A 105 66.89 16.90 -19.85
CA ASN A 105 67.29 17.91 -20.86
C ASN A 105 67.94 19.12 -20.20
N GLU A 106 67.41 19.62 -19.11
CA GLU A 106 68.02 20.73 -18.34
C GLU A 106 69.40 20.36 -17.82
N ALA A 107 69.61 19.14 -17.36
CA ALA A 107 70.93 18.66 -16.96
C ALA A 107 71.90 18.58 -18.13
N ASN A 108 71.49 18.22 -19.33
CA ASN A 108 72.30 18.18 -20.52
C ASN A 108 72.62 19.56 -21.07
N GLU A 109 71.75 20.55 -20.90
CA GLU A 109 72.00 21.94 -21.33
C GLU A 109 72.99 22.67 -20.41
N ASN A 110 73.08 22.23 -19.16
CA ASN A 110 74.00 22.83 -18.17
C ASN A 110 75.41 22.22 -18.23
N GLU A 111 75.65 21.24 -19.00
CA GLU A 111 76.94 20.70 -19.31
C GLU A 111 77.55 21.41 -20.57
#